data_12a4db130ffa04e2ed7f67e89c0ffcf0
#
_entry.id   12a4db130ffa04e2ed7f67e89c0ffcf0
#
_cell.length_a   1.000
_cell.length_b   1.000
_cell.length_c   1.000
_cell.angle_alpha   90.00
_cell.angle_beta   90.00
_cell.angle_gamma   90.00
#
_symmetry.space_group_name_H-M   'P 1'
#
loop_
_entity.id
_entity.type
_entity.pdbx_description
1 polymer ?
#
loop_
_entity_poly.entity_id
_entity_poly.type
_entity_poly.pdbx_seq_one_letter_code
_entity_poly.pdbx_strand_id
1 'polypeptide(L)'
;MADDDLDQLVVSKTLLEAVGHEVVAAACPSEALRELERSAADLVIMDLRFPNAAGRPDSREGLALIRGIREAGYRPPVVVLSGWPEDLYGEPEEEMVSRIMVKPVGIPVLLETIEELTSASAPSRNLP
;
A
#
# COMPACT_ATOMS: atom_id res chain seq x y z
N MET A 1 -3.54 -2.17 -4.11
CA MET A 1 -4.13 -1.31 -3.07
C MET A 1 -4.91 -2.14 -2.09
N ALA A 2 -4.59 -2.07 -0.83
CA ALA A 2 -5.20 -2.90 0.20
C ALA A 2 -5.86 -2.04 1.27
N ASP A 3 -7.17 -2.19 1.45
CA ASP A 3 -7.95 -1.44 2.42
C ASP A 3 -9.24 -2.23 2.70
N ASP A 4 -9.65 -2.31 3.96
CA ASP A 4 -10.88 -3.01 4.31
C ASP A 4 -12.13 -2.14 4.12
N ASP A 5 -11.97 -0.83 3.93
CA ASP A 5 -13.06 0.07 3.58
C ASP A 5 -13.34 -0.08 2.08
N LEU A 6 -14.34 -0.89 1.75
CA LEU A 6 -14.65 -1.22 0.36
C LEU A 6 -15.06 -0.01 -0.47
N ASP A 7 -15.80 0.92 0.12
CA ASP A 7 -16.22 2.13 -0.59
C ASP A 7 -15.02 3.00 -0.96
N GLN A 8 -14.11 3.19 -0.01
CA GLN A 8 -12.89 3.93 -0.23
C GLN A 8 -12.02 3.24 -1.29
N LEU A 9 -11.94 1.92 -1.23
CA LEU A 9 -11.16 1.14 -2.17
C LEU A 9 -11.68 1.29 -3.60
N VAL A 10 -13.00 1.21 -3.77
CA VAL A 10 -13.64 1.39 -5.09
C VAL A 10 -13.40 2.78 -5.63
N VAL A 11 -13.58 3.81 -4.81
CA VAL A 11 -13.38 5.19 -5.23
C VAL A 11 -11.94 5.43 -5.65
N SER A 12 -10.99 5.01 -4.83
CA SER A 12 -9.57 5.20 -5.11
C SER A 12 -9.15 4.45 -6.37
N LYS A 13 -9.60 3.21 -6.52
CA LYS A 13 -9.32 2.41 -7.72
C LYS A 13 -9.83 3.09 -8.98
N THR A 14 -11.07 3.56 -8.93
CA THR A 14 -11.71 4.23 -10.08
C THR A 14 -10.92 5.48 -10.49
N LEU A 15 -10.54 6.29 -9.51
CA LEU A 15 -9.83 7.54 -9.77
C LEU A 15 -8.42 7.29 -10.31
N LEU A 16 -7.72 6.32 -9.74
CA LEU A 16 -6.36 5.99 -10.19
C LEU A 16 -6.38 5.38 -11.60
N GLU A 17 -7.36 4.54 -11.88
CA GLU A 17 -7.50 3.96 -13.22
C GLU A 17 -7.84 5.02 -14.26
N ALA A 18 -8.59 6.04 -13.88
CA ALA A 18 -8.95 7.13 -14.79
C ALA A 18 -7.74 7.92 -15.26
N VAL A 19 -6.64 7.91 -14.51
CA VAL A 19 -5.40 8.60 -14.89
C VAL A 19 -4.34 7.64 -15.43
N GLY A 20 -4.73 6.41 -15.75
CA GLY A 20 -3.87 5.49 -16.49
C GLY A 20 -3.15 4.43 -15.65
N HIS A 21 -3.41 4.33 -14.35
CA HIS A 21 -2.82 3.28 -13.54
C HIS A 21 -3.64 2.00 -13.62
N GLU A 22 -2.96 0.87 -13.60
CA GLU A 22 -3.62 -0.43 -13.42
C GLU A 22 -3.67 -0.71 -11.93
N VAL A 23 -4.86 -0.89 -11.38
CA VAL A 23 -5.04 -1.04 -9.94
C VAL A 23 -5.66 -2.40 -9.62
N VAL A 24 -4.96 -3.16 -8.78
CA VAL A 24 -5.50 -4.39 -8.20
C VAL A 24 -5.88 -4.08 -6.77
N ALA A 25 -7.13 -4.38 -6.42
CA ALA A 25 -7.66 -4.08 -5.10
C ALA A 25 -7.70 -5.34 -4.24
N ALA A 26 -7.43 -5.19 -2.95
CA ALA A 26 -7.51 -6.26 -1.97
C ALA A 26 -8.17 -5.73 -0.70
N ALA A 27 -9.10 -6.48 -0.15
CA ALA A 27 -9.87 -6.06 1.03
C ALA A 27 -9.24 -6.52 2.34
N CYS A 28 -8.25 -7.40 2.27
CA CYS A 28 -7.57 -7.92 3.45
C CYS A 28 -6.13 -8.32 3.11
N PRO A 29 -5.27 -8.49 4.14
CA PRO A 29 -3.86 -8.83 3.91
C PRO A 29 -3.63 -10.10 3.10
N SER A 30 -4.40 -11.15 3.32
CA SER A 30 -4.21 -12.40 2.59
C SER A 30 -4.52 -12.25 1.10
N GLU A 31 -5.54 -11.46 0.75
CA GLU A 31 -5.82 -11.15 -0.65
C GLU A 31 -4.70 -10.35 -1.27
N ALA A 32 -4.14 -9.39 -0.52
CA ALA A 32 -3.04 -8.57 -1.02
C ALA A 32 -1.82 -9.42 -1.36
N LEU A 33 -1.44 -10.34 -0.49
CA LEU A 33 -0.32 -11.24 -0.75
C LEU A 33 -0.59 -12.15 -1.94
N ARG A 34 -1.82 -12.65 -2.06
CA ARG A 34 -2.21 -13.49 -3.19
C ARG A 34 -2.10 -12.74 -4.51
N GLU A 35 -2.53 -11.50 -4.52
CA GLU A 35 -2.46 -10.69 -5.74
C GLU A 35 -1.01 -10.37 -6.12
N LEU A 36 -0.14 -10.17 -5.14
CA LEU A 36 1.28 -9.97 -5.40
C LEU A 36 1.94 -11.23 -5.99
N GLU A 37 1.45 -12.40 -5.62
CA GLU A 37 1.92 -13.67 -6.22
C GLU A 37 1.47 -13.79 -7.67
N ARG A 38 0.29 -13.26 -7.99
CA ARG A 38 -0.32 -13.42 -9.32
C ARG A 38 0.20 -12.42 -10.34
N SER A 39 0.55 -11.23 -9.91
CA SER A 39 1.05 -10.20 -10.82
C SER A 39 2.01 -9.27 -10.11
N ALA A 40 3.03 -8.85 -10.85
CA ALA A 40 4.02 -7.92 -10.33
C ALA A 40 3.37 -6.55 -10.08
N ALA A 41 3.76 -5.92 -9.00
CA ALA A 41 3.31 -4.57 -8.67
C ALA A 41 4.50 -3.62 -8.68
N ASP A 42 4.27 -2.40 -9.16
CA ASP A 42 5.28 -1.34 -9.13
C ASP A 42 5.21 -0.56 -7.82
N LEU A 43 4.10 -0.67 -7.12
CA LEU A 43 3.85 0.05 -5.88
C LEU A 43 2.75 -0.66 -5.10
N VAL A 44 2.87 -0.67 -3.79
CA VAL A 44 1.82 -1.15 -2.90
C VAL A 44 1.31 0.04 -2.09
N ILE A 45 0.00 0.24 -2.08
CA ILE A 45 -0.65 1.23 -1.22
C ILE A 45 -1.53 0.44 -0.28
N MET A 46 -1.36 0.64 1.02
CA MET A 46 -2.10 -0.15 1.99
C MET A 46 -2.49 0.64 3.22
N ASP A 47 -3.60 0.25 3.84
CA ASP A 47 -3.96 0.70 5.17
C ASP A 47 -3.15 -0.11 6.19
N LEU A 48 -3.14 0.35 7.42
CA LEU A 48 -2.44 -0.33 8.51
C LEU A 48 -3.38 -1.17 9.37
N ARG A 49 -4.57 -0.63 9.66
CA ARG A 49 -5.54 -1.35 10.50
C ARG A 49 -6.51 -2.15 9.65
N PHE A 50 -6.45 -3.46 9.82
CA PHE A 50 -7.40 -4.40 9.20
C PHE A 50 -8.10 -5.17 10.32
N PRO A 51 -9.32 -5.69 10.08
CA PRO A 51 -9.99 -6.50 11.09
C PRO A 51 -9.18 -7.73 11.45
N ASN A 52 -9.04 -7.99 12.74
CA ASN A 52 -8.41 -9.21 13.24
C ASN A 52 -9.45 -10.33 13.34
N ALA A 53 -9.08 -11.46 13.94
CA ALA A 53 -9.98 -12.62 14.08
C ALA A 53 -11.25 -12.29 14.89
N ALA A 54 -11.18 -11.26 15.76
CA ALA A 54 -12.32 -10.81 16.53
C ALA A 54 -13.15 -9.74 15.79
N GLY A 55 -12.77 -9.40 14.55
CA GLY A 55 -13.45 -8.39 13.74
C GLY A 55 -13.12 -6.96 14.14
N ARG A 56 -12.09 -6.73 14.93
CA ARG A 56 -11.69 -5.40 15.39
C ARG A 56 -10.53 -4.86 14.59
N PRO A 57 -10.52 -3.57 14.25
CA PRO A 57 -9.38 -2.96 13.58
C PRO A 57 -8.11 -3.14 14.40
N ASP A 58 -7.07 -3.64 13.75
CA ASP A 58 -5.82 -4.00 14.43
C ASP A 58 -4.63 -3.70 13.52
N SER A 59 -3.75 -2.84 13.98
CA SER A 59 -2.56 -2.45 13.22
C SER A 59 -1.58 -3.61 13.03
N ARG A 60 -1.62 -4.61 13.90
CA ARG A 60 -0.75 -5.78 13.76
C ARG A 60 -1.01 -6.54 12.46
N GLU A 61 -2.24 -6.47 11.95
CA GLU A 61 -2.58 -7.08 10.67
C GLU A 61 -1.84 -6.39 9.51
N GLY A 62 -1.79 -5.06 9.52
CA GLY A 62 -1.03 -4.31 8.52
C GLY A 62 0.47 -4.49 8.68
N LEU A 63 0.97 -4.50 9.91
CA LEU A 63 2.40 -4.75 10.16
C LEU A 63 2.79 -6.14 9.64
N ALA A 64 1.95 -7.13 9.86
CA ALA A 64 2.20 -8.49 9.37
C ALA A 64 2.20 -8.52 7.84
N LEU A 65 1.34 -7.74 7.19
CA LEU A 65 1.33 -7.65 5.73
C LEU A 65 2.64 -7.05 5.21
N ILE A 66 3.13 -5.99 5.83
CA ILE A 66 4.40 -5.38 5.45
C ILE A 66 5.54 -6.41 5.54
N ARG A 67 5.61 -7.12 6.65
CA ARG A 67 6.61 -8.18 6.83
C ARG A 67 6.45 -9.27 5.77
N GLY A 68 5.22 -9.71 5.54
CA GLY A 68 4.91 -10.75 4.57
C GLY A 68 5.37 -10.38 3.15
N ILE A 69 5.18 -9.13 2.77
CA ILE A 69 5.63 -8.62 1.46
C ILE A 69 7.16 -8.77 1.34
N ARG A 70 7.89 -8.33 2.36
CA ARG A 70 9.35 -8.35 2.33
C ARG A 70 9.92 -9.76 2.48
N GLU A 71 9.33 -10.57 3.33
CA GLU A 71 9.76 -11.96 3.53
C GLU A 71 9.53 -12.82 2.29
N ALA A 72 8.50 -12.51 1.52
CA ALA A 72 8.25 -13.19 0.25
C ALA A 72 9.19 -12.72 -0.86
N GLY A 73 10.03 -11.73 -0.61
CA GLY A 73 10.99 -11.24 -1.58
C GLY A 73 10.48 -10.16 -2.51
N TYR A 74 9.29 -9.65 -2.29
CA TYR A 74 8.73 -8.57 -3.11
C TYR A 74 9.38 -7.24 -2.73
N ARG A 75 9.76 -6.46 -3.74
CA ARG A 75 10.54 -5.23 -3.57
C ARG A 75 9.85 -3.92 -3.93
N PRO A 76 8.57 -3.89 -4.33
CA PRO A 76 7.98 -2.60 -4.69
C PRO A 76 7.97 -1.67 -3.47
N PRO A 77 8.03 -0.35 -3.71
CA PRO A 77 7.81 0.61 -2.61
C PRO A 77 6.44 0.40 -2.00
N VAL A 78 6.37 0.58 -0.69
CA VAL A 78 5.11 0.47 0.04
C VAL A 78 4.75 1.84 0.61
N VAL A 79 3.53 2.28 0.33
CA VAL A 79 2.96 3.50 0.91
C VAL A 79 1.87 3.08 1.88
N VAL A 80 2.00 3.53 3.12
CA VAL A 80 0.98 3.29 4.15
C VAL A 80 0.09 4.53 4.26
N LEU A 81 -1.21 4.34 4.10
CA LEU A 81 -2.21 5.37 4.35
C LEU A 81 -2.92 5.00 5.64
N SER A 82 -2.81 5.82 6.67
CA SER A 82 -3.41 5.47 7.96
C SER A 82 -3.94 6.69 8.70
N GLY A 83 -5.02 6.50 9.43
CA GLY A 83 -5.50 7.51 10.38
C GLY A 83 -4.70 7.49 11.68
N TRP A 84 -3.88 6.46 11.88
CA TRP A 84 -3.08 6.27 13.08
C TRP A 84 -1.64 5.92 12.70
N PRO A 85 -0.88 6.88 12.16
CA PRO A 85 0.48 6.59 11.71
C PRO A 85 1.41 6.20 12.87
N GLU A 86 1.09 6.60 14.08
CA GLU A 86 1.84 6.24 15.29
C GLU A 86 1.87 4.73 15.54
N ASP A 87 0.95 3.97 14.96
CA ASP A 87 0.96 2.52 15.06
C ASP A 87 2.18 1.89 14.37
N LEU A 88 2.79 2.63 13.45
CA LEU A 88 3.96 2.18 12.71
C LEU A 88 5.26 2.73 13.28
N TYR A 89 5.21 3.92 13.89
CA TYR A 89 6.42 4.57 14.39
C TYR A 89 7.07 3.73 15.49
N GLY A 90 8.37 3.50 15.34
CA GLY A 90 9.14 2.72 16.29
C GLY A 90 9.07 1.21 16.07
N GLU A 91 8.22 0.75 15.16
CA GLU A 91 8.17 -0.66 14.82
C GLU A 91 9.23 -0.98 13.76
N PRO A 92 9.75 -2.23 13.74
CA PRO A 92 10.73 -2.61 12.71
C PRO A 92 10.21 -2.39 11.29
N GLU A 93 8.91 -2.52 11.09
CA GLU A 93 8.28 -2.38 9.78
C GLU A 93 8.33 -0.96 9.24
N GLU A 94 8.56 0.02 10.10
CA GLU A 94 8.68 1.41 9.65
C GLU A 94 9.78 1.57 8.60
N GLU A 95 10.88 0.86 8.76
CA GLU A 95 12.01 0.92 7.81
C GLU A 95 11.74 0.15 6.52
N MET A 96 10.69 -0.65 6.50
CA MET A 96 10.32 -1.47 5.33
C MET A 96 9.40 -0.75 4.37
N VAL A 97 8.88 0.43 4.73
CA VAL A 97 7.95 1.21 3.91
C VAL A 97 8.65 2.46 3.37
N SER A 98 8.17 2.92 2.21
CA SER A 98 8.75 4.08 1.54
C SER A 98 8.12 5.39 1.97
N ARG A 99 6.84 5.37 2.33
CA ARG A 99 6.13 6.59 2.71
C ARG A 99 4.99 6.26 3.66
N ILE A 100 4.77 7.14 4.62
CA ILE A 100 3.62 7.07 5.53
C ILE A 100 2.82 8.34 5.31
N MET A 101 1.53 8.21 5.01
CA MET A 101 0.64 9.34 4.78
C MET A 101 -0.55 9.24 5.72
N VAL A 102 -0.96 10.38 6.28
CA VAL A 102 -2.06 10.43 7.26
C VAL A 102 -3.37 10.68 6.53
N LYS A 103 -4.34 9.81 6.77
CA LYS A 103 -5.69 9.97 6.21
C LYS A 103 -6.40 11.18 6.85
N PRO A 104 -7.22 11.90 6.10
CA PRO A 104 -7.53 11.69 4.68
C PRO A 104 -6.43 12.24 3.76
N VAL A 105 -6.19 11.52 2.66
CA VAL A 105 -5.19 11.92 1.68
C VAL A 105 -5.92 12.30 0.39
N GLY A 106 -5.69 13.53 -0.08
CA GLY A 106 -6.28 13.98 -1.33
C GLY A 106 -5.69 13.24 -2.51
N ILE A 107 -6.52 13.02 -3.53
CA ILE A 107 -6.09 12.31 -4.74
C ILE A 107 -4.88 12.97 -5.42
N PRO A 108 -4.82 14.32 -5.57
CA PRO A 108 -3.65 14.94 -6.18
C PRO A 108 -2.34 14.63 -5.45
N VAL A 109 -2.37 14.61 -4.11
CA VAL A 109 -1.18 14.31 -3.30
C VAL A 109 -0.80 12.84 -3.46
N LEU A 110 -1.79 11.95 -3.49
CA LEU A 110 -1.55 10.52 -3.68
C LEU A 110 -0.95 10.26 -5.06
N LEU A 111 -1.48 10.87 -6.10
CA LEU A 111 -0.96 10.73 -7.46
C LEU A 111 0.48 11.20 -7.57
N GLU A 112 0.80 12.33 -6.93
CA GLU A 112 2.15 12.86 -6.90
C GLU A 112 3.12 11.88 -6.22
N THR A 113 2.68 11.30 -5.10
CA THR A 113 3.46 10.31 -4.37
C THR A 113 3.70 9.05 -5.22
N ILE A 114 2.68 8.57 -5.91
CA ILE A 114 2.79 7.42 -6.79
C ILE A 114 3.82 7.70 -7.89
N GLU A 115 3.73 8.86 -8.50
CA GLU A 115 4.64 9.25 -9.56
C GLU A 115 6.08 9.31 -9.08
N GLU A 116 6.30 9.94 -7.92
CA GLU A 116 7.62 10.01 -7.31
C GLU A 116 8.23 8.63 -7.07
N LEU A 117 7.46 7.75 -6.46
CA LEU A 117 7.97 6.45 -6.03
C LEU A 117 8.14 5.48 -7.21
N THR A 118 7.26 5.52 -8.18
CA THR A 118 7.39 4.65 -9.35
C THR A 118 8.48 5.15 -10.29
N SER A 119 8.66 6.44 -10.43
CA SER A 119 9.76 7.02 -11.20
C SER A 119 11.11 6.73 -10.54
N ALA A 120 11.16 6.88 -9.20
CA ALA A 120 12.38 6.60 -8.45
C ALA A 120 12.78 5.13 -8.48
N SER A 121 11.79 4.22 -8.55
CA SER A 121 12.04 2.79 -8.64
C SER A 121 12.23 2.32 -10.08
N ALA A 122 12.04 3.20 -11.06
CA ALA A 122 12.24 2.86 -12.45
C ALA A 122 13.70 2.46 -12.67
N PRO A 123 13.94 1.39 -13.42
CA PRO A 123 15.31 0.98 -13.67
C PRO A 123 16.05 2.01 -14.51
N SER A 124 17.33 1.77 -14.69
CA SER A 124 18.25 2.69 -15.35
C SER A 124 17.92 3.04 -16.80
N ARG A 125 16.74 2.68 -17.28
CA ARG A 125 16.30 3.02 -18.63
C ARG A 125 16.37 4.52 -18.95
N ASN A 126 16.38 5.35 -17.93
CA ASN A 126 16.49 6.80 -18.09
C ASN A 126 17.93 7.29 -18.07
N LEU A 127 18.87 6.40 -17.87
CA LEU A 127 20.27 6.76 -17.87
C LEU A 127 20.81 6.73 -19.28
N PRO A 128 21.65 7.66 -19.62
CA PRO A 128 22.32 7.64 -20.91
C PRO A 128 23.16 6.42 -21.10
#